data_faf0186a4a9ad7211dadef0b089e3781
#
_entry.id   faf0186a4a9ad7211dadef0b089e3781
#
_cell.length_a   1.000
_cell.length_b   1.000
_cell.length_c   1.000
_cell.angle_alpha   90.00
_cell.angle_beta   90.00
_cell.angle_gamma   90.00
#
_symmetry.space_group_name_H-M   'P 1'
#
loop_
_entity.id
_entity.type
_entity.pdbx_description
1 polymer ?
#
loop_
_entity_poly.entity_id
_entity_poly.type
_entity_poly.pdbx_seq_one_letter_code
_entity_poly.pdbx_strand_id
1 'polypeptide(L)'
;MERHRFQWQLLDELLDGRDRSQLSLLHFAPEPCLEVRLRPQFGTYLSADLFRTNVDRQVDVQNMPMADNSFDVILCSMVLHYVEDFEAGLREINRVLKPGGLAMLPVPMIHQNTCHTPAADSVLNMVVEPGPDFYEAYQVFFDEVRVHRSTDYDDSLHFYLEQTDEHPFPMRLAHQKYADTIPVSRKALDVNSD
;
A
#
# COMPACT_ATOMS: atom_id res chain seq x y z
N MET A 1 5.33 -7.51 -13.41
CA MET A 1 4.29 -6.49 -13.18
C MET A 1 4.97 -5.22 -12.71
N GLU A 2 4.71 -4.13 -13.38
CA GLU A 2 5.42 -2.85 -13.25
C GLU A 2 5.23 -2.25 -11.86
N ARG A 3 3.99 -2.31 -11.30
CA ARG A 3 3.68 -1.84 -9.94
C ARG A 3 4.57 -2.48 -8.87
N HIS A 4 4.81 -3.78 -8.94
CA HIS A 4 5.66 -4.46 -7.95
C HIS A 4 7.13 -4.03 -8.06
N ARG A 5 7.59 -3.74 -9.28
CA ARG A 5 8.94 -3.19 -9.50
C ARG A 5 9.03 -1.77 -8.95
N PHE A 6 8.00 -0.96 -9.15
CA PHE A 6 7.93 0.39 -8.60
C PHE A 6 7.88 0.37 -7.07
N GLN A 7 7.03 -0.48 -6.46
CA GLN A 7 7.00 -0.66 -5.01
C GLN A 7 8.37 -1.08 -4.46
N TRP A 8 9.03 -2.04 -5.13
CA TRP A 8 10.36 -2.50 -4.74
C TRP A 8 11.38 -1.36 -4.78
N GLN A 9 11.48 -0.64 -5.89
CA GLN A 9 12.42 0.45 -6.07
C GLN A 9 12.20 1.56 -5.03
N LEU A 10 10.95 1.96 -4.85
CA LEU A 10 10.60 2.99 -3.89
C LEU A 10 10.93 2.56 -2.45
N LEU A 11 10.62 1.31 -2.07
CA LEU A 11 10.96 0.80 -0.75
C LEU A 11 12.48 0.75 -0.55
N ASP A 12 13.23 0.40 -1.58
CA ASP A 12 14.69 0.37 -1.57
C ASP A 12 15.28 1.75 -1.29
N GLU A 13 14.77 2.78 -1.96
CA GLU A 13 15.15 4.18 -1.75
C GLU A 13 14.76 4.70 -0.35
N LEU A 14 13.55 4.39 0.12
CA LEU A 14 13.05 4.83 1.42
C LEU A 14 13.80 4.21 2.61
N LEU A 15 14.41 3.06 2.40
CA LEU A 15 15.21 2.33 3.40
C LEU A 15 16.70 2.36 3.12
N ASP A 16 17.16 3.24 2.22
CA ASP A 16 18.58 3.38 1.92
C ASP A 16 19.38 3.71 3.20
N GLY A 17 20.52 3.04 3.37
CA GLY A 17 21.36 3.16 4.55
C GLY A 17 20.81 2.51 5.84
N ARG A 18 19.60 1.93 5.85
CA ARG A 18 19.05 1.22 7.01
C ARG A 18 19.37 -0.28 6.96
N ASP A 19 19.77 -0.83 8.08
CA ASP A 19 19.93 -2.29 8.23
C ASP A 19 18.54 -2.96 8.35
N ARG A 20 18.06 -3.52 7.27
CA ARG A 20 16.73 -4.17 7.18
C ARG A 20 16.60 -5.38 8.11
N SER A 21 17.71 -6.03 8.48
CA SER A 21 17.70 -7.14 9.42
C SER A 21 17.28 -6.72 10.85
N GLN A 22 17.28 -5.42 11.13
CA GLN A 22 16.81 -4.84 12.39
C GLN A 22 15.36 -4.33 12.31
N LEU A 23 14.75 -4.36 11.12
CA LEU A 23 13.41 -3.82 10.88
C LEU A 23 12.37 -4.92 10.89
N SER A 24 11.16 -4.53 11.27
CA SER A 24 9.93 -5.34 11.20
C SER A 24 9.01 -4.86 10.09
N LEU A 25 8.56 -5.79 9.24
CA LEU A 25 7.66 -5.54 8.13
C LEU A 25 6.37 -6.35 8.26
N LEU A 26 5.22 -5.67 8.14
CA LEU A 26 3.91 -6.29 7.95
C LEU A 26 3.49 -6.13 6.50
N HIS A 27 3.16 -7.24 5.84
CA HIS A 27 2.79 -7.26 4.43
C HIS A 27 1.38 -7.84 4.25
N PHE A 28 0.40 -6.97 4.00
CA PHE A 28 -0.98 -7.37 3.69
C PHE A 28 -1.11 -7.81 2.24
N ALA A 29 -1.93 -8.86 2.02
CA ALA A 29 -2.20 -9.44 0.71
C ALA A 29 -0.92 -9.64 -0.12
N PRO A 30 0.11 -10.32 0.45
CA PRO A 30 1.45 -10.29 -0.09
C PRO A 30 1.51 -10.81 -1.52
N GLU A 31 2.10 -10.02 -2.39
CA GLU A 31 2.40 -10.46 -3.74
C GLU A 31 3.60 -11.40 -3.73
N PRO A 32 3.50 -12.60 -4.32
CA PRO A 32 4.56 -13.62 -4.22
C PRO A 32 5.93 -13.14 -4.68
N CYS A 33 5.97 -12.26 -5.69
CA CYS A 33 7.23 -11.74 -6.22
C CYS A 33 7.93 -10.75 -5.27
N LEU A 34 7.18 -10.04 -4.43
CA LEU A 34 7.73 -9.19 -3.37
C LEU A 34 8.01 -9.98 -2.12
N GLU A 35 7.10 -10.86 -1.71
CA GLU A 35 7.25 -11.68 -0.51
C GLU A 35 8.56 -12.48 -0.52
N VAL A 36 8.85 -13.22 -1.60
CA VAL A 36 10.05 -14.04 -1.71
C VAL A 36 11.35 -13.24 -1.59
N ARG A 37 11.29 -11.97 -1.97
CA ARG A 37 12.46 -11.07 -1.92
C ARG A 37 12.59 -10.35 -0.58
N LEU A 38 11.46 -9.90 -0.01
CA LEU A 38 11.44 -9.09 1.21
C LEU A 38 11.62 -9.95 2.47
N ARG A 39 10.97 -11.11 2.54
CA ARG A 39 11.01 -11.98 3.71
C ARG A 39 12.42 -12.27 4.23
N PRO A 40 13.42 -12.61 3.42
CA PRO A 40 14.79 -12.87 3.91
C PRO A 40 15.59 -11.62 4.30
N GLN A 41 15.10 -10.42 4.00
CA GLN A 41 15.84 -9.18 4.28
C GLN A 41 15.47 -8.55 5.61
N PHE A 42 14.25 -8.77 6.11
CA PHE A 42 13.77 -8.16 7.33
C PHE A 42 13.99 -9.08 8.54
N GLY A 43 14.37 -8.49 9.67
CA GLY A 43 14.54 -9.24 10.92
C GLY A 43 13.23 -9.87 11.40
N THR A 44 12.12 -9.18 11.18
CA THR A 44 10.76 -9.71 11.33
C THR A 44 9.96 -9.43 10.06
N TYR A 45 9.41 -10.47 9.45
CA TYR A 45 8.48 -10.36 8.33
C TYR A 45 7.20 -11.12 8.67
N LEU A 46 6.07 -10.45 8.61
CA LEU A 46 4.76 -11.03 8.86
C LEU A 46 3.86 -10.79 7.64
N SER A 47 3.42 -11.85 7.00
CA SER A 47 2.39 -11.78 5.96
C SER A 47 0.99 -11.90 6.56
N ALA A 48 0.05 -11.08 6.07
CA ALA A 48 -1.33 -11.06 6.54
C ALA A 48 -2.33 -10.95 5.39
N ASP A 49 -3.48 -11.58 5.53
CA ASP A 49 -4.60 -11.48 4.60
C ASP A 49 -5.89 -11.87 5.33
N LEU A 50 -7.02 -11.32 4.92
CA LEU A 50 -8.30 -11.67 5.53
C LEU A 50 -8.78 -13.07 5.14
N PHE A 51 -8.56 -13.48 3.89
CA PHE A 51 -9.14 -14.69 3.31
C PHE A 51 -8.11 -15.78 3.00
N ARG A 52 -6.89 -15.39 2.63
CA ARG A 52 -5.86 -16.35 2.23
C ARG A 52 -5.31 -17.09 3.44
N THR A 53 -5.15 -18.41 3.29
CA THR A 53 -4.64 -19.31 4.34
C THR A 53 -3.13 -19.57 4.23
N ASN A 54 -2.52 -19.22 3.09
CA ASN A 54 -1.09 -19.37 2.84
C ASN A 54 -0.29 -18.13 3.25
N VAL A 55 -0.70 -17.49 4.35
CA VAL A 55 -0.04 -16.35 4.98
C VAL A 55 0.25 -16.67 6.45
N ASP A 56 1.12 -15.89 7.09
CA ASP A 56 1.49 -16.13 8.50
C ASP A 56 0.32 -15.88 9.45
N ARG A 57 -0.58 -14.94 9.10
CA ARG A 57 -1.76 -14.59 9.90
C ARG A 57 -2.96 -14.24 9.01
N GLN A 58 -4.13 -14.79 9.34
CA GLN A 58 -5.40 -14.26 8.83
C GLN A 58 -5.82 -13.09 9.71
N VAL A 59 -5.93 -11.90 9.12
CA VAL A 59 -6.16 -10.63 9.84
C VAL A 59 -7.02 -9.71 9.01
N ASP A 60 -8.03 -9.13 9.65
CA ASP A 60 -8.75 -7.99 9.14
C ASP A 60 -7.95 -6.72 9.40
N VAL A 61 -7.69 -5.95 8.36
CA VAL A 61 -6.97 -4.68 8.47
C VAL A 61 -7.70 -3.66 9.34
N GLN A 62 -9.03 -3.80 9.50
CA GLN A 62 -9.87 -2.94 10.33
C GLN A 62 -9.75 -3.24 11.84
N ASN A 63 -9.20 -4.40 12.20
CA ASN A 63 -9.08 -4.83 13.60
C ASN A 63 -7.90 -5.80 13.76
N MET A 64 -6.72 -5.27 13.93
CA MET A 64 -5.49 -6.06 13.96
C MET A 64 -5.14 -6.54 15.38
N PRO A 65 -4.98 -7.86 15.60
CA PRO A 65 -4.58 -8.40 16.90
C PRO A 65 -3.05 -8.25 17.12
N MET A 66 -2.50 -7.10 16.82
CA MET A 66 -1.10 -6.73 17.01
C MET A 66 -0.98 -5.59 18.02
N ALA A 67 0.11 -5.58 18.76
CA ALA A 67 0.38 -4.50 19.69
C ALA A 67 0.66 -3.17 18.96
N ASP A 68 0.44 -2.05 19.63
CA ASP A 68 0.83 -0.74 19.16
C ASP A 68 2.33 -0.69 18.88
N ASN A 69 2.74 0.10 17.91
CA ASN A 69 4.15 0.38 17.63
C ASN A 69 4.98 -0.89 17.36
N SER A 70 4.44 -1.84 16.60
CA SER A 70 5.07 -3.15 16.35
C SER A 70 5.91 -3.21 15.09
N PHE A 71 5.59 -2.40 14.08
CA PHE A 71 6.20 -2.51 12.76
C PHE A 71 6.89 -1.22 12.32
N ASP A 72 8.07 -1.37 11.72
CA ASP A 72 8.80 -0.26 11.09
C ASP A 72 8.25 0.07 9.70
N VAL A 73 7.77 -0.95 8.99
CA VAL A 73 7.26 -0.86 7.63
C VAL A 73 5.95 -1.64 7.49
N ILE A 74 4.97 -1.06 6.80
CA ILE A 74 3.75 -1.76 6.40
C ILE A 74 3.58 -1.63 4.89
N LEU A 75 3.38 -2.77 4.21
CA LEU A 75 2.92 -2.84 2.83
C LEU A 75 1.48 -3.32 2.81
N CYS A 76 0.57 -2.51 2.29
CA CYS A 76 -0.84 -2.83 2.15
C CYS A 76 -1.32 -2.37 0.76
N SER A 77 -0.91 -3.14 -0.25
CA SER A 77 -1.11 -2.82 -1.65
C SER A 77 -2.44 -3.40 -2.14
N MET A 78 -3.27 -2.57 -2.75
CA MET A 78 -4.51 -3.00 -3.40
C MET A 78 -5.51 -3.68 -2.43
N VAL A 79 -5.60 -3.18 -1.19
CA VAL A 79 -6.49 -3.74 -0.15
C VAL A 79 -7.58 -2.76 0.25
N LEU A 80 -7.24 -1.51 0.57
CA LEU A 80 -8.15 -0.57 1.25
C LEU A 80 -9.43 -0.23 0.48
N HIS A 81 -9.44 -0.35 -0.83
CA HIS A 81 -10.64 -0.12 -1.66
C HIS A 81 -11.66 -1.28 -1.63
N TYR A 82 -11.30 -2.41 -1.01
CA TYR A 82 -12.21 -3.53 -0.72
C TYR A 82 -12.72 -3.53 0.72
N VAL A 83 -12.27 -2.58 1.54
CA VAL A 83 -12.55 -2.53 2.99
C VAL A 83 -13.76 -1.64 3.24
N GLU A 84 -14.75 -2.14 3.98
CA GLU A 84 -15.99 -1.39 4.27
C GLU A 84 -15.72 -0.10 5.04
N ASP A 85 -14.91 -0.19 6.10
CA ASP A 85 -14.42 0.96 6.87
C ASP A 85 -12.90 1.10 6.66
N PHE A 86 -12.50 1.66 5.52
CA PHE A 86 -11.09 1.86 5.21
C PHE A 86 -10.42 2.85 6.19
N GLU A 87 -11.18 3.76 6.82
CA GLU A 87 -10.66 4.67 7.84
C GLU A 87 -10.29 3.91 9.12
N ALA A 88 -11.09 2.90 9.53
CA ALA A 88 -10.69 1.99 10.60
C ALA A 88 -9.37 1.26 10.23
N GLY A 89 -9.25 0.82 8.98
CA GLY A 89 -8.00 0.24 8.46
C GLY A 89 -6.82 1.20 8.56
N LEU A 90 -6.98 2.45 8.16
CA LEU A 90 -5.92 3.48 8.26
C LEU A 90 -5.54 3.76 9.73
N ARG A 91 -6.52 3.81 10.62
CA ARG A 91 -6.30 3.99 12.07
C ARG A 91 -5.50 2.83 12.66
N GLU A 92 -5.85 1.60 12.31
CA GLU A 92 -5.14 0.41 12.77
C GLU A 92 -3.72 0.33 12.19
N ILE A 93 -3.53 0.65 10.90
CA ILE A 93 -2.20 0.74 10.28
C ILE A 93 -1.33 1.75 11.03
N ASN A 94 -1.87 2.95 11.32
CA ASN A 94 -1.13 3.96 12.10
C ASN A 94 -0.82 3.46 13.52
N ARG A 95 -1.79 2.81 14.20
CA ARG A 95 -1.60 2.29 15.56
C ARG A 95 -0.45 1.30 15.65
N VAL A 96 -0.40 0.33 14.72
CA VAL A 96 0.63 -0.72 14.76
C VAL A 96 1.97 -0.28 14.18
N LEU A 97 2.05 0.83 13.43
CA LEU A 97 3.31 1.45 13.03
C LEU A 97 4.06 2.00 14.23
N LYS A 98 5.36 1.78 14.27
CA LYS A 98 6.27 2.46 15.20
C LYS A 98 6.37 3.95 14.88
N PRO A 99 6.68 4.81 15.87
CA PRO A 99 7.04 6.20 15.61
C PRO A 99 8.14 6.30 14.54
N GLY A 100 7.97 7.15 13.55
CA GLY A 100 8.83 7.26 12.38
C GLY A 100 8.75 6.12 11.37
N GLY A 101 7.88 5.14 11.61
CA GLY A 101 7.57 4.07 10.66
C GLY A 101 6.84 4.56 9.42
N LEU A 102 6.86 3.77 8.36
CA LEU A 102 6.23 4.08 7.09
C LEU A 102 5.27 2.99 6.60
N ALA A 103 4.20 3.41 5.94
CA ALA A 103 3.26 2.52 5.25
C ALA A 103 3.16 2.90 3.76
N MET A 104 3.23 1.91 2.88
CA MET A 104 2.94 2.03 1.46
C MET A 104 1.55 1.45 1.20
N LEU A 105 0.61 2.31 0.81
CA LEU A 105 -0.82 2.00 0.78
C LEU A 105 -1.47 2.27 -0.59
N PRO A 106 -0.93 1.79 -1.71
CA PRO A 106 -1.48 2.08 -3.02
C PRO A 106 -2.84 1.41 -3.23
N VAL A 107 -3.74 2.16 -3.88
CA VAL A 107 -5.02 1.69 -4.40
C VAL A 107 -5.10 2.01 -5.90
N PRO A 108 -5.97 1.34 -6.67
CA PRO A 108 -6.10 1.65 -8.09
C PRO A 108 -6.75 3.03 -8.28
N MET A 109 -6.24 3.82 -9.22
CA MET A 109 -6.89 5.07 -9.64
C MET A 109 -7.85 4.77 -10.78
N ILE A 110 -9.15 4.76 -10.50
CA ILE A 110 -10.20 4.35 -11.45
C ILE A 110 -10.97 5.54 -12.00
N HIS A 111 -11.19 6.53 -11.16
CA HIS A 111 -11.95 7.74 -11.48
C HIS A 111 -11.12 9.00 -11.29
N GLN A 112 -11.65 10.12 -11.77
CA GLN A 112 -11.09 11.45 -11.47
C GLN A 112 -11.39 11.89 -10.04
N ASN A 113 -12.50 11.42 -9.46
CA ASN A 113 -12.89 11.61 -8.07
C ASN A 113 -13.36 10.28 -7.51
N THR A 114 -13.13 10.05 -6.23
CA THR A 114 -13.52 8.83 -5.52
C THR A 114 -15.03 8.64 -5.52
N CYS A 115 -15.48 7.43 -5.87
CA CYS A 115 -16.86 7.01 -5.80
C CYS A 115 -17.06 6.06 -4.61
N HIS A 116 -17.79 6.49 -3.59
CA HIS A 116 -18.06 5.72 -2.37
C HIS A 116 -19.26 4.78 -2.48
N THR A 117 -20.01 4.85 -3.56
CA THR A 117 -21.13 3.95 -3.84
C THR A 117 -20.98 3.40 -5.25
N PRO A 118 -20.11 2.41 -5.44
CA PRO A 118 -19.96 1.76 -6.73
C PRO A 118 -21.31 1.20 -7.19
N ALA A 119 -21.55 1.24 -8.49
CA ALA A 119 -22.74 0.64 -9.07
C ALA A 119 -22.82 -0.86 -8.69
N ALA A 120 -24.04 -1.38 -8.54
CA ALA A 120 -24.25 -2.79 -8.19
C ALA A 120 -23.66 -3.79 -9.20
N ASP A 121 -23.26 -3.30 -10.36
CA ASP A 121 -22.56 -4.02 -11.44
C ASP A 121 -21.07 -3.70 -11.50
N SER A 122 -20.48 -3.15 -10.43
CA SER A 122 -19.03 -2.94 -10.34
C SER A 122 -18.32 -4.26 -10.62
N VAL A 123 -17.60 -4.32 -11.74
CA VAL A 123 -16.94 -5.53 -12.27
C VAL A 123 -15.92 -6.10 -11.29
N LEU A 124 -15.54 -5.35 -10.26
CA LEU A 124 -14.41 -5.64 -9.39
C LEU A 124 -14.79 -5.85 -7.94
N ASN A 125 -16.09 -5.82 -7.60
CA ASN A 125 -16.58 -5.93 -6.22
C ASN A 125 -15.88 -4.98 -5.23
N MET A 126 -15.46 -3.81 -5.69
CA MET A 126 -14.87 -2.79 -4.83
C MET A 126 -15.95 -2.14 -3.97
N VAL A 127 -15.62 -1.84 -2.72
CA VAL A 127 -16.48 -1.06 -1.82
C VAL A 127 -16.36 0.43 -2.15
N VAL A 128 -15.15 0.85 -2.54
CA VAL A 128 -14.87 2.20 -3.01
C VAL A 128 -14.10 2.10 -4.33
N GLU A 129 -14.50 2.90 -5.31
CA GLU A 129 -13.73 3.07 -6.55
C GLU A 129 -12.89 4.36 -6.45
N PRO A 130 -11.58 4.24 -6.18
CA PRO A 130 -10.76 5.41 -5.83
C PRO A 130 -10.46 6.34 -7.01
N GLY A 131 -10.40 7.64 -6.68
CA GLY A 131 -9.75 8.69 -7.44
C GLY A 131 -8.54 9.25 -6.68
N PRO A 132 -7.80 10.23 -7.24
CA PRO A 132 -6.65 10.84 -6.57
C PRO A 132 -6.96 11.46 -5.19
N ASP A 133 -8.19 11.91 -4.98
CA ASP A 133 -8.72 12.46 -3.74
C ASP A 133 -8.85 11.40 -2.61
N PHE A 134 -8.86 10.12 -2.93
CA PHE A 134 -8.85 9.05 -1.92
C PHE A 134 -7.67 9.16 -0.95
N TYR A 135 -6.52 9.63 -1.44
CA TYR A 135 -5.34 9.80 -0.60
C TYR A 135 -5.40 11.00 0.36
N GLU A 136 -6.37 11.91 0.19
CA GLU A 136 -6.58 13.01 1.13
C GLU A 136 -7.04 12.50 2.49
N ALA A 137 -7.82 11.42 2.53
CA ALA A 137 -8.25 10.77 3.77
C ALA A 137 -7.06 10.26 4.61
N TYR A 138 -5.94 9.90 3.98
CA TYR A 138 -4.75 9.42 4.70
C TYR A 138 -4.12 10.50 5.58
N GLN A 139 -4.23 11.77 5.19
CA GLN A 139 -3.70 12.91 5.95
C GLN A 139 -4.36 13.11 7.31
N VAL A 140 -5.54 12.51 7.52
CA VAL A 140 -6.24 12.54 8.83
C VAL A 140 -5.55 11.62 9.84
N PHE A 141 -4.89 10.56 9.36
CA PHE A 141 -4.34 9.49 10.20
C PHE A 141 -2.82 9.51 10.28
N PHE A 142 -2.13 10.14 9.33
CA PHE A 142 -0.68 10.15 9.26
C PHE A 142 -0.14 11.57 9.22
N ASP A 143 1.03 11.77 9.82
CA ASP A 143 1.65 13.09 9.94
C ASP A 143 2.24 13.58 8.62
N GLU A 144 2.68 12.65 7.77
CA GLU A 144 3.14 12.92 6.43
C GLU A 144 2.55 11.89 5.46
N VAL A 145 1.98 12.38 4.36
CA VAL A 145 1.55 11.55 3.22
C VAL A 145 2.18 12.11 1.95
N ARG A 146 3.09 11.36 1.37
CA ARG A 146 3.73 11.71 0.11
C ARG A 146 3.34 10.74 -0.99
N VAL A 147 2.73 11.25 -2.06
CA VAL A 147 2.37 10.45 -3.22
C VAL A 147 3.51 10.45 -4.22
N HIS A 148 4.15 9.30 -4.40
CA HIS A 148 5.16 9.06 -5.43
C HIS A 148 4.47 8.60 -6.71
N ARG A 149 4.94 9.10 -7.85
CA ARG A 149 4.40 8.77 -9.16
C ARG A 149 5.45 8.07 -10.01
N SER A 150 5.03 7.13 -10.81
CA SER A 150 5.93 6.47 -11.76
C SER A 150 6.53 7.43 -12.77
N THR A 151 5.88 8.57 -13.02
CA THR A 151 6.39 9.66 -13.85
C THR A 151 7.54 10.45 -13.23
N ASP A 152 7.81 10.28 -11.94
CA ASP A 152 8.94 10.91 -11.25
C ASP A 152 10.25 10.16 -11.50
N TYR A 153 10.19 9.04 -12.21
CA TYR A 153 11.29 8.15 -12.51
C TYR A 153 11.61 8.13 -14.01
N ASP A 154 12.84 7.72 -14.34
CA ASP A 154 13.26 7.59 -15.73
C ASP A 154 12.42 6.57 -16.49
N ASP A 155 12.00 6.90 -17.71
CA ASP A 155 11.16 6.08 -18.56
C ASP A 155 11.76 4.68 -18.85
N SER A 156 13.09 4.55 -18.82
CA SER A 156 13.79 3.27 -19.03
C SER A 156 13.49 2.24 -17.93
N LEU A 157 12.98 2.67 -16.77
CA LEU A 157 12.58 1.78 -15.67
C LEU A 157 11.23 1.12 -15.91
N HIS A 158 10.44 1.61 -16.86
CA HIS A 158 9.14 1.05 -17.25
C HIS A 158 8.19 0.82 -16.06
N PHE A 159 8.01 1.83 -15.20
CA PHE A 159 7.10 1.75 -14.04
C PHE A 159 5.64 2.11 -14.37
N TYR A 160 5.30 2.20 -15.62
CA TYR A 160 3.94 2.50 -16.06
C TYR A 160 3.08 1.24 -16.07
N LEU A 161 1.80 1.43 -15.79
CA LEU A 161 0.79 0.40 -16.00
C LEU A 161 0.38 0.40 -17.47
N GLU A 162 0.51 -0.73 -18.13
CA GLU A 162 0.03 -0.92 -19.49
C GLU A 162 -1.29 -1.68 -19.46
N GLN A 163 -2.26 -1.19 -20.22
CA GLN A 163 -3.49 -1.91 -20.44
C GLN A 163 -3.25 -3.05 -21.42
N THR A 164 -3.57 -4.26 -21.02
CA THR A 164 -3.57 -5.45 -21.89
C THR A 164 -4.92 -6.13 -21.81
N ASP A 165 -5.20 -7.04 -22.75
CA ASP A 165 -6.42 -7.85 -22.74
C ASP A 165 -6.54 -8.70 -21.47
N GLU A 166 -5.41 -9.10 -20.88
CA GLU A 166 -5.33 -9.85 -19.63
C GLU A 166 -5.43 -8.96 -18.38
N HIS A 167 -5.08 -7.67 -18.52
CA HIS A 167 -5.12 -6.67 -17.46
C HIS A 167 -5.77 -5.39 -17.96
N PRO A 168 -7.11 -5.35 -18.01
CA PRO A 168 -7.85 -4.21 -18.55
C PRO A 168 -7.85 -2.96 -17.66
N PHE A 169 -6.97 -2.88 -16.67
CA PHE A 169 -6.83 -1.76 -15.75
C PHE A 169 -5.71 -0.79 -16.16
N PRO A 170 -5.92 0.49 -15.97
CA PRO A 170 -7.12 1.21 -15.57
C PRO A 170 -8.11 1.31 -16.72
N MET A 171 -9.27 0.76 -16.53
CA MET A 171 -10.22 0.35 -17.56
C MET A 171 -10.91 1.45 -18.34
N ARG A 172 -10.80 2.69 -18.01
CA ARG A 172 -11.67 3.73 -18.55
C ARG A 172 -10.97 4.90 -19.17
N LEU A 173 -9.67 4.92 -19.15
CA LEU A 173 -8.88 5.93 -19.84
C LEU A 173 -8.32 5.30 -21.10
N ALA A 174 -8.92 5.62 -22.24
CA ALA A 174 -8.47 5.14 -23.52
C ALA A 174 -6.99 5.48 -23.72
N HIS A 175 -6.19 4.45 -23.88
CA HIS A 175 -4.81 4.39 -24.37
C HIS A 175 -3.65 4.41 -23.38
N GLN A 176 -3.05 3.26 -23.20
CA GLN A 176 -1.65 2.96 -23.44
C GLN A 176 -0.72 2.90 -22.22
N LYS A 177 -0.50 3.93 -21.49
CA LYS A 177 0.54 4.02 -20.50
C LYS A 177 0.06 4.89 -19.36
N TYR A 178 -0.18 4.29 -18.21
CA TYR A 178 -0.72 5.02 -17.06
C TYR A 178 0.34 5.20 -15.99
N ALA A 179 0.43 6.40 -15.44
CA ALA A 179 1.20 6.64 -14.24
C ALA A 179 0.61 5.85 -13.08
N ASP A 180 1.42 5.02 -12.45
CA ASP A 180 1.07 4.41 -11.17
C ASP A 180 1.42 5.37 -10.03
N THR A 181 0.70 5.27 -8.92
CA THR A 181 0.90 6.11 -7.75
C THR A 181 1.00 5.27 -6.49
N ILE A 182 1.98 5.61 -5.64
CA ILE A 182 2.20 4.96 -4.36
C ILE A 182 2.24 6.03 -3.27
N PRO A 183 1.21 6.12 -2.42
CA PRO A 183 1.26 6.95 -1.23
C PRO A 183 2.15 6.29 -0.20
N VAL A 184 3.09 7.05 0.32
CA VAL A 184 3.91 6.71 1.48
C VAL A 184 3.42 7.56 2.63
N SER A 185 2.87 6.89 3.64
CA SER A 185 2.34 7.52 4.86
C SER A 185 3.29 7.28 6.01
N ARG A 186 3.59 8.31 6.81
CA ARG A 186 4.51 8.23 7.96
C ARG A 186 3.80 8.57 9.25
N LYS A 187 4.11 7.80 10.29
CA LYS A 187 3.72 8.13 11.66
C LYS A 187 4.73 9.10 12.26
N ALA A 188 4.25 10.08 13.04
CA ALA A 188 5.10 11.01 13.78
C ALA A 188 6.19 10.30 14.58
N LEU A 189 7.30 10.99 14.77
CA LEU A 189 8.27 10.60 15.77
C LEU A 189 7.71 10.92 17.17
N ASP A 190 7.99 10.06 18.15
CA ASP A 190 7.69 10.40 19.55
C ASP A 190 8.52 11.64 19.96
N VAL A 191 7.83 12.73 20.29
CA VAL A 191 8.46 14.01 20.69
C VAL A 191 9.17 13.92 22.06
N ASN A 192 9.07 12.76 22.73
CA ASN A 192 9.56 12.55 24.11
C ASN A 192 10.70 11.52 24.23
N SER A 193 11.56 11.37 23.22
CA SER A 193 12.71 10.46 23.28
C SER A 193 14.02 11.24 23.44
N ASP A 194 14.12 12.04 24.51
CA ASP A 194 15.38 12.60 25.01
C ASP A 194 15.61 12.15 26.46
#